data_fb66c7935d9b458cb211281aa223cbf6
#
_entry.id   fb66c7935d9b458cb211281aa223cbf6
#
_cell.length_a   1.000
_cell.length_b   1.000
_cell.length_c   1.000
_cell.angle_alpha   90.00
_cell.angle_beta   90.00
_cell.angle_gamma   90.00
#
_symmetry.space_group_name_H-M   'P 1'
#
loop_
_entity.id
_entity.type
_entity.pdbx_description
1 polymer ?
#
loop_
_entity_poly.entity_id
_entity_poly.type
_entity_poly.pdbx_seq_one_letter_code
_entity_poly.pdbx_strand_id
1 'polypeptide(L)'
;MYSYDEPLYPISVVAKILNIHPQTLRQYEREGLVAPGRTMGKMRLYSERDIDKIKMILRLTRELGVNLAGVDIILRLKDKLDELDCENENLRIENDKLKKDNKRAASAPMVTRQSSYEVIIFKQQN
;
A
#
# COMPACT_ATOMS: atom_id res chain seq x y z
N MET A 1 1.65 -22.71 -6.14
CA MET A 1 1.79 -21.27 -6.47
C MET A 1 1.90 -20.47 -5.20
N TYR A 2 2.94 -19.68 -5.07
CA TYR A 2 3.22 -18.94 -3.84
C TYR A 2 2.48 -17.61 -3.83
N SER A 3 1.98 -17.24 -2.65
CA SER A 3 1.35 -15.94 -2.46
C SER A 3 2.39 -14.83 -2.42
N TYR A 4 2.01 -13.64 -2.86
CA TYR A 4 2.85 -12.44 -2.81
C TYR A 4 3.30 -12.11 -1.37
N ASP A 5 2.46 -12.41 -0.40
CA ASP A 5 2.73 -12.18 1.02
C ASP A 5 3.40 -13.34 1.73
N GLU A 6 3.65 -14.44 1.05
CA GLU A 6 4.22 -15.64 1.68
C GLU A 6 5.71 -15.44 1.95
N PRO A 7 6.17 -15.63 3.21
CA PRO A 7 7.59 -15.48 3.55
C PRO A 7 8.37 -16.68 3.06
N LEU A 8 9.23 -16.48 2.07
CA LEU A 8 9.97 -17.55 1.38
C LEU A 8 11.48 -17.37 1.38
N TYR A 9 11.96 -16.12 1.44
CA TYR A 9 13.35 -15.81 1.13
C TYR A 9 14.15 -15.46 2.38
N PRO A 10 15.22 -16.25 2.70
CA PRO A 10 16.11 -15.89 3.80
C PRO A 10 16.83 -14.55 3.54
N ILE A 11 17.27 -13.91 4.60
CA ILE A 11 17.97 -12.62 4.53
C ILE A 11 19.19 -12.67 3.61
N SER A 12 19.95 -13.77 3.65
CA SER A 12 21.14 -13.94 2.82
C SER A 12 20.80 -13.92 1.34
N VAL A 13 19.69 -14.54 0.95
CA VAL A 13 19.22 -14.58 -0.42
C VAL A 13 18.74 -13.20 -0.88
N VAL A 14 17.97 -12.51 -0.06
CA VAL A 14 17.46 -11.16 -0.38
C VAL A 14 18.62 -10.18 -0.50
N ALA A 15 19.57 -10.22 0.41
CA ALA A 15 20.77 -9.36 0.37
C ALA A 15 21.54 -9.57 -0.92
N LYS A 16 21.65 -10.81 -1.37
CA LYS A 16 22.34 -11.16 -2.60
C LYS A 16 21.59 -10.68 -3.85
N ILE A 17 20.27 -10.93 -3.88
CA ILE A 17 19.42 -10.49 -5.00
C ILE A 17 19.47 -8.98 -5.17
N LEU A 18 19.42 -8.22 -4.08
CA LEU A 18 19.38 -6.77 -4.09
C LEU A 18 20.76 -6.13 -4.04
N ASN A 19 21.80 -6.94 -3.94
CA ASN A 19 23.20 -6.48 -3.87
C ASN A 19 23.41 -5.47 -2.74
N ILE A 20 22.94 -5.82 -1.55
CA ILE A 20 23.09 -5.01 -0.34
C ILE A 20 23.62 -5.88 0.79
N HIS A 21 24.17 -5.25 1.81
CA HIS A 21 24.64 -5.96 2.98
C HIS A 21 23.47 -6.42 3.84
N PRO A 22 23.51 -7.65 4.42
CA PRO A 22 22.43 -8.10 5.31
C PRO A 22 22.16 -7.17 6.48
N GLN A 23 23.17 -6.46 6.95
CA GLN A 23 23.05 -5.49 8.03
C GLN A 23 22.12 -4.33 7.65
N THR A 24 22.08 -3.95 6.38
CA THR A 24 21.16 -2.94 5.88
C THR A 24 19.71 -3.40 6.06
N LEU A 25 19.44 -4.67 5.77
CA LEU A 25 18.10 -5.25 5.96
C LEU A 25 17.70 -5.31 7.44
N ARG A 26 18.65 -5.62 8.31
CA ARG A 26 18.43 -5.61 9.76
C ARG A 26 18.14 -4.20 10.27
N GLN A 27 18.81 -3.21 9.71
CA GLN A 27 18.56 -1.81 10.02
C GLN A 27 17.13 -1.40 9.63
N TYR A 28 16.69 -1.77 8.43
CA TYR A 28 15.33 -1.46 7.98
C TYR A 28 14.28 -2.10 8.88
N GLU A 29 14.52 -3.31 9.36
CA GLU A 29 13.64 -3.95 10.33
C GLU A 29 13.60 -3.19 11.66
N ARG A 30 14.75 -2.77 12.17
CA ARG A 30 14.83 -1.99 13.41
C ARG A 30 14.11 -0.65 13.28
N GLU A 31 14.18 -0.02 12.12
CA GLU A 31 13.49 1.25 11.85
C GLU A 31 12.00 1.06 11.59
N GLY A 32 11.52 -0.17 11.57
CA GLY A 32 10.11 -0.47 11.34
C GLY A 32 9.68 -0.33 9.88
N LEU A 33 10.63 -0.29 8.95
CA LEU A 33 10.32 -0.13 7.52
C LEU A 33 9.87 -1.44 6.88
N VAL A 34 10.37 -2.56 7.36
CA VAL A 34 9.97 -3.90 6.92
C VAL A 34 9.80 -4.80 8.13
N ALA A 35 8.93 -5.78 8.01
CA ALA A 35 8.64 -6.75 9.07
C ALA A 35 8.65 -8.16 8.48
N PRO A 36 9.83 -8.76 8.30
CA PRO A 36 9.92 -10.12 7.76
C PRO A 36 9.29 -11.12 8.72
N GLY A 37 8.74 -12.21 8.17
CA GLY A 37 8.29 -13.33 8.96
C GLY A 37 9.45 -14.03 9.64
N ARG A 38 9.15 -14.84 10.64
CA ARG A 38 10.16 -15.61 11.38
C ARG A 38 9.77 -17.09 11.37
N THR A 39 10.75 -17.96 11.18
CA THR A 39 10.55 -19.39 11.36
C THR A 39 10.52 -19.73 12.85
N MET A 40 10.21 -20.98 13.17
CA MET A 40 10.28 -21.47 14.56
C MET A 40 11.70 -21.35 15.13
N GLY A 41 12.74 -21.41 14.28
CA GLY A 41 14.12 -21.15 14.67
C GLY A 41 14.50 -19.66 14.66
N LYS A 42 13.52 -18.77 14.55
CA LYS A 42 13.68 -17.31 14.55
C LYS A 42 14.47 -16.78 13.35
N MET A 43 14.58 -17.56 12.28
CA MET A 43 15.19 -17.12 11.03
C MET A 43 14.26 -16.15 10.29
N ARG A 44 14.82 -15.05 9.80
CA ARG A 44 14.04 -14.08 9.00
C ARG A 44 13.70 -14.65 7.63
N LEU A 45 12.45 -14.54 7.24
CA LEU A 45 11.99 -14.88 5.90
C LEU A 45 11.23 -13.70 5.31
N TYR A 46 11.63 -13.31 4.12
CA TYR A 46 11.05 -12.18 3.39
C TYR A 46 10.09 -12.68 2.32
N SER A 47 8.97 -11.99 2.15
CA SER A 47 8.04 -12.24 1.06
C SER A 47 8.44 -11.42 -0.17
N GLU A 48 7.80 -11.69 -1.30
CA GLU A 48 7.96 -10.87 -2.50
C GLU A 48 7.52 -9.43 -2.25
N ARG A 49 6.47 -9.24 -1.48
CA ARG A 49 6.00 -7.91 -1.05
C ARG A 49 7.11 -7.17 -0.28
N ASP A 50 7.77 -7.86 0.64
CA ASP A 50 8.88 -7.29 1.39
C ASP A 50 10.04 -6.89 0.47
N ILE A 51 10.36 -7.73 -0.51
CA ILE A 51 11.41 -7.45 -1.48
C ILE A 51 11.09 -6.21 -2.29
N ASP A 52 9.85 -6.08 -2.77
CA ASP A 52 9.41 -4.91 -3.53
C ASP A 52 9.46 -3.64 -2.67
N LYS A 53 9.09 -3.75 -1.41
CA LYS A 53 9.16 -2.65 -0.46
C LYS A 53 10.62 -2.20 -0.24
N ILE A 54 11.53 -3.16 -0.10
CA ILE A 54 12.95 -2.87 0.06
C ILE A 54 13.52 -2.22 -1.21
N LYS A 55 13.12 -2.66 -2.39
CA LYS A 55 13.49 -2.02 -3.65
C LYS A 55 13.08 -0.55 -3.68
N MET A 56 11.88 -0.25 -3.22
CA MET A 56 11.41 1.13 -3.12
C MET A 56 12.23 1.94 -2.11
N ILE A 57 12.55 1.37 -0.97
CA ILE A 57 13.40 2.02 0.04
C ILE A 57 14.76 2.35 -0.55
N LEU A 58 15.37 1.41 -1.26
CA LEU A 58 16.67 1.61 -1.90
C LEU A 58 16.61 2.70 -2.96
N ARG A 59 15.55 2.73 -3.75
CA ARG A 59 15.36 3.78 -4.76
C ARG A 59 15.23 5.15 -4.11
N LEU A 60 14.42 5.26 -3.06
CA LEU A 60 14.22 6.53 -2.37
C LEU A 60 15.50 7.03 -1.70
N THR A 61 16.27 6.13 -1.08
CA THR A 61 17.49 6.53 -0.37
C THR A 61 18.67 6.77 -1.30
N ARG A 62 18.91 5.86 -2.24
CA ARG A 62 20.11 5.90 -3.10
C ARG A 62 19.95 6.82 -4.31
N GLU A 63 18.81 6.75 -4.99
CA GLU A 63 18.59 7.54 -6.19
C GLU A 63 18.06 8.92 -5.91
N LEU A 64 17.15 9.05 -4.92
CA LEU A 64 16.48 10.30 -4.63
C LEU A 64 17.00 11.02 -3.38
N GLY A 65 17.92 10.39 -2.65
CA GLY A 65 18.54 11.02 -1.49
C GLY A 65 17.62 11.25 -0.30
N VAL A 66 16.52 10.50 -0.19
CA VAL A 66 15.59 10.61 0.93
C VAL A 66 16.17 9.91 2.15
N ASN A 67 16.16 10.54 3.31
CA ASN A 67 16.60 9.89 4.54
C ASN A 67 15.56 8.87 5.04
N LEU A 68 15.95 8.01 5.98
CA LEU A 68 15.06 6.93 6.45
C LEU A 68 13.78 7.45 7.11
N ALA A 69 13.83 8.60 7.77
CA ALA A 69 12.62 9.21 8.34
C ALA A 69 11.63 9.62 7.24
N GLY A 70 12.13 10.20 6.15
CA GLY A 70 11.31 10.53 4.98
C GLY A 70 10.77 9.30 4.30
N VAL A 71 11.58 8.24 4.19
CA VAL A 71 11.14 6.95 3.64
C VAL A 71 9.98 6.39 4.45
N ASP A 72 10.07 6.42 5.77
CA ASP A 72 8.98 5.96 6.64
C ASP A 72 7.67 6.68 6.34
N ILE A 73 7.73 8.00 6.22
CA ILE A 73 6.56 8.82 5.90
C ILE A 73 6.01 8.45 4.52
N ILE A 74 6.87 8.29 3.53
CA ILE A 74 6.46 7.92 2.16
C ILE A 74 5.78 6.56 2.14
N LEU A 75 6.33 5.57 2.85
CA LEU A 75 5.75 4.23 2.91
C LEU A 75 4.37 4.24 3.59
N ARG A 76 4.21 5.02 4.64
CA ARG A 76 2.92 5.18 5.31
C ARG A 76 1.89 5.85 4.41
N LEU A 77 2.31 6.88 3.68
CA LEU A 77 1.44 7.56 2.72
C LEU A 77 1.04 6.63 1.58
N LYS A 78 1.98 5.81 1.10
CA LYS A 78 1.69 4.83 0.06
C LYS A 78 0.68 3.80 0.52
N ASP A 79 0.85 3.28 1.73
CA ASP A 79 -0.10 2.32 2.32
C ASP A 79 -1.49 2.95 2.44
N LYS A 80 -1.55 4.22 2.83
CA LYS A 80 -2.82 4.95 2.93
C LYS A 80 -3.46 5.16 1.56
N LEU A 81 -2.66 5.44 0.54
CA LEU A 81 -3.15 5.57 -0.84
C LEU A 81 -3.72 4.24 -1.34
N ASP A 82 -3.02 3.14 -1.10
CA ASP A 82 -3.48 1.81 -1.50
C ASP A 82 -4.80 1.46 -0.80
N GLU A 83 -4.91 1.78 0.48
CA GLU A 83 -6.12 1.59 1.27
C GLU A 83 -7.28 2.42 0.72
N LEU A 84 -7.04 3.69 0.39
CA LEU A 84 -8.05 4.57 -0.17
C LEU A 84 -8.47 4.14 -1.57
N ASP A 85 -7.55 3.64 -2.38
CA ASP A 85 -7.86 3.10 -3.72
C ASP A 85 -8.77 1.89 -3.61
N CYS A 86 -8.49 0.99 -2.68
CA CYS A 86 -9.31 -0.19 -2.43
C CYS A 86 -10.72 0.21 -1.97
N GLU A 87 -10.80 1.14 -1.04
CA GLU A 87 -12.07 1.66 -0.53
C GLU A 87 -12.87 2.36 -1.63
N ASN A 88 -12.19 3.15 -2.46
CA ASN A 88 -12.80 3.84 -3.60
C ASN A 88 -13.38 2.86 -4.62
N GLU A 89 -12.64 1.78 -4.92
CA GLU A 89 -13.11 0.73 -5.82
C GLU A 89 -14.33 0.01 -5.25
N ASN A 90 -14.32 -0.31 -3.98
CA ASN A 90 -15.46 -0.94 -3.32
C ASN A 90 -16.70 -0.03 -3.34
N LEU A 91 -16.52 1.26 -3.08
CA LEU A 91 -17.60 2.24 -3.16
C LEU A 91 -18.12 2.40 -4.59
N ARG A 92 -17.25 2.32 -5.57
CA ARG A 92 -17.63 2.40 -6.99
C ARG A 92 -18.51 1.20 -7.38
N ILE A 93 -18.11 0.01 -6.95
CA ILE A 93 -18.87 -1.23 -7.19
C ILE A 93 -20.24 -1.13 -6.52
N GLU A 94 -20.29 -0.71 -5.26
CA GLU A 94 -21.52 -0.53 -4.52
C GLU A 94 -22.43 0.51 -5.18
N ASN A 95 -21.86 1.63 -5.62
CA ASN A 95 -22.58 2.68 -6.30
C ASN A 95 -23.19 2.19 -7.61
N ASP A 96 -22.47 1.42 -8.40
CA ASP A 96 -22.96 0.84 -9.64
C ASP A 96 -24.09 -0.14 -9.36
N LYS A 97 -23.97 -0.93 -8.31
CA LYS A 97 -25.02 -1.86 -7.90
C LYS A 97 -26.30 -1.12 -7.50
N LEU A 98 -26.16 -0.05 -6.72
CA LEU A 98 -27.30 0.77 -6.32
C LEU A 98 -27.95 1.47 -7.50
N LYS A 99 -27.17 1.91 -8.50
CA LYS A 99 -27.71 2.48 -9.74
C LYS A 99 -28.53 1.47 -10.52
N LYS A 100 -28.09 0.22 -10.58
CA LYS A 100 -28.84 -0.86 -11.24
C LYS A 100 -30.14 -1.14 -10.51
N ASP A 101 -30.10 -1.19 -9.19
CA ASP A 101 -31.28 -1.40 -8.37
C ASP A 101 -32.28 -0.23 -8.51
N ASN A 102 -31.79 0.99 -8.58
CA ASN A 102 -32.61 2.18 -8.82
C ASN A 102 -33.26 2.20 -10.20
N LYS A 103 -32.56 1.71 -11.21
CA LYS A 103 -33.13 1.56 -12.56
C LYS A 103 -34.27 0.55 -12.57
N ARG A 104 -34.22 -0.47 -11.73
CA ARG A 104 -35.29 -1.45 -11.58
C ARG A 104 -36.48 -0.88 -10.82
N ALA A 105 -36.24 -0.01 -9.86
CA ALA A 105 -37.26 0.68 -9.07
C ALA A 105 -37.82 1.90 -9.77
N ALA A 106 -37.44 2.15 -10.83
CA ALA A 106 -37.54 3.00 -11.99
C ALA A 106 -38.53 4.13 -12.10
N SER A 107 -38.94 4.83 -11.13
CA SER A 107 -39.73 6.00 -11.45
C SER A 107 -39.80 7.06 -10.37
N ALA A 108 -39.04 6.91 -9.33
CA ALA A 108 -38.97 7.96 -8.34
C ALA A 108 -38.05 9.08 -8.83
N PRO A 109 -38.54 10.32 -8.89
CA PRO A 109 -37.65 11.44 -9.23
C PRO A 109 -36.57 11.52 -8.18
N MET A 110 -35.33 11.46 -8.65
CA MET A 110 -34.17 11.55 -7.78
C MET A 110 -34.01 12.95 -7.24
N VAL A 111 -34.16 13.07 -5.94
CA VAL A 111 -33.73 14.27 -5.25
C VAL A 111 -32.20 14.22 -5.18
N THR A 112 -31.55 15.08 -5.91
CA THR A 112 -30.11 15.14 -5.97
C THR A 112 -29.56 15.77 -4.72
N ARG A 113 -29.11 14.97 -3.79
CA ARG A 113 -28.25 15.43 -2.68
C ARG A 113 -26.81 15.67 -3.12
N GLN A 114 -26.52 15.36 -4.35
CA GLN A 114 -25.16 15.46 -4.90
C GLN A 114 -24.67 16.90 -5.00
N SER A 115 -25.56 17.84 -5.20
CA SER A 115 -25.16 19.23 -5.38
C SER A 115 -24.45 19.82 -4.14
N SER A 116 -24.87 19.49 -2.95
CA SER A 116 -24.21 19.97 -1.74
C SER A 116 -22.85 19.32 -1.54
N TYR A 117 -22.72 18.07 -1.90
CA TYR A 117 -21.46 17.34 -1.84
C TYR A 117 -20.43 17.89 -2.85
N GLU A 118 -20.86 18.14 -4.07
CA GLU A 118 -20.01 18.73 -5.10
C GLU A 118 -19.54 20.13 -4.71
N VAL A 119 -20.41 20.93 -4.12
CA VAL A 119 -20.06 22.27 -3.65
C VAL A 119 -18.99 22.21 -2.56
N ILE A 120 -19.06 21.23 -1.66
CA ILE A 120 -18.04 21.04 -0.61
C ILE A 120 -16.69 20.68 -1.25
N ILE A 121 -16.67 19.79 -2.24
CA ILE A 121 -15.45 19.40 -2.94
C ILE A 121 -14.82 20.60 -3.65
N PHE A 122 -15.62 21.39 -4.35
CA PHE A 122 -15.12 22.60 -5.05
C PHE A 122 -14.56 23.63 -4.10
N LYS A 123 -15.13 23.79 -2.91
CA LYS A 123 -14.60 24.72 -1.89
C LYS A 123 -13.25 24.28 -1.36
N GLN A 124 -12.99 22.99 -1.31
CA GLN A 124 -11.71 22.46 -0.84
C GLN A 124 -10.59 22.60 -1.88
N GLN A 125 -10.92 22.76 -3.15
CA GLN A 125 -9.94 22.93 -4.21
C GLN A 125 -9.52 24.37 -4.43
N ASN A 126 -10.20 25.28 -3.82
CA ASN A 126 -9.83 26.69 -3.84
C ASN A 126 -9.04 27.05 -2.57
#